data_ba052f43dcfa15e811c3d8567fae54ea
#
_entry.id   ba052f43dcfa15e811c3d8567fae54ea
#
_cell.length_a   1.000
_cell.length_b   1.000
_cell.length_c   1.000
_cell.angle_alpha   90.00
_cell.angle_beta   90.00
_cell.angle_gamma   90.00
#
_symmetry.space_group_name_H-M   'P 1'
#
loop_
_entity.id
_entity.type
_entity.pdbx_description
1 polymer ?
#
loop_
_entity_poly.entity_id
_entity_poly.type
_entity_poly.pdbx_seq_one_letter_code
_entity_poly.pdbx_strand_id
1 'polypeptide(L)'
;VFSRHTLAIALAVSWLVLISLGFWWFQFRWIQDFDADNRILQSYPDLDQYVTELTDLLPAPASQEPITVTIVRANNCRCNRFSVDHLDDLAERYGDHTQFQYQQLAELPAPLRSLVPATPFAAIQTRQGELLYAGPINTGLECTSGSSLLESYLSRPDNAQLQLPLLARGCYCSV
;
A
#
# COMPACT_ATOMS: atom_id res chain seq x y z
N VAL A 1 0.95 3.55 56.21
CA VAL A 1 0.25 4.78 55.73
C VAL A 1 1.12 5.33 54.60
N PHE A 2 0.68 5.19 53.34
CA PHE A 2 1.36 5.79 52.17
C PHE A 2 1.30 7.32 52.26
N SER A 3 2.42 7.98 52.02
CA SER A 3 2.45 9.45 51.98
C SER A 3 1.58 9.93 50.79
N ARG A 4 0.97 11.12 50.92
CA ARG A 4 0.19 11.72 49.82
C ARG A 4 1.01 11.86 48.52
N HIS A 5 2.31 12.11 48.66
CA HIS A 5 3.23 12.18 47.52
C HIS A 5 3.44 10.81 46.83
N THR A 6 3.56 9.74 47.61
CA THR A 6 3.71 8.37 47.05
C THR A 6 2.46 7.97 46.28
N LEU A 7 1.27 8.29 46.80
CA LEU A 7 0.02 8.01 46.11
C LEU A 7 -0.10 8.82 44.80
N ALA A 8 0.24 10.10 44.84
CA ALA A 8 0.20 10.96 43.64
C ALA A 8 1.17 10.46 42.53
N ILE A 9 2.38 10.06 42.92
CA ILE A 9 3.36 9.47 41.97
C ILE A 9 2.84 8.15 41.40
N ALA A 10 2.29 7.28 42.23
CA ALA A 10 1.74 6.02 41.77
C ALA A 10 0.60 6.21 40.75
N LEU A 11 -0.32 7.17 41.02
CA LEU A 11 -1.39 7.50 40.09
C LEU A 11 -0.87 8.07 38.78
N ALA A 12 0.12 8.96 38.82
CA ALA A 12 0.69 9.55 37.63
C ALA A 12 1.41 8.49 36.77
N VAL A 13 2.17 7.59 37.37
CA VAL A 13 2.84 6.48 36.66
C VAL A 13 1.81 5.52 36.08
N SER A 14 0.79 5.13 36.85
CA SER A 14 -0.27 4.26 36.34
C SER A 14 -1.00 4.87 35.14
N TRP A 15 -1.29 6.17 35.18
CA TRP A 15 -1.94 6.88 34.11
C TRP A 15 -1.06 6.95 32.83
N LEU A 16 0.23 7.25 32.98
CA LEU A 16 1.19 7.22 31.86
C LEU A 16 1.30 5.84 31.22
N VAL A 17 1.35 4.78 32.03
CA VAL A 17 1.38 3.40 31.54
C VAL A 17 0.11 3.07 30.74
N LEU A 18 -1.06 3.41 31.28
CA LEU A 18 -2.34 3.17 30.59
C LEU A 18 -2.44 3.91 29.27
N ILE A 19 -2.03 5.18 29.21
CA ILE A 19 -2.01 5.95 27.95
C ILE A 19 -1.03 5.35 26.96
N SER A 20 0.18 4.99 27.40
CA SER A 20 1.19 4.41 26.54
C SER A 20 0.74 3.07 25.96
N LEU A 21 0.14 2.20 26.78
CA LEU A 21 -0.43 0.93 26.33
C LEU A 21 -1.60 1.14 25.36
N GLY A 22 -2.49 2.10 25.67
CA GLY A 22 -3.60 2.45 24.79
C GLY A 22 -3.15 2.98 23.44
N PHE A 23 -2.16 3.86 23.45
CA PHE A 23 -1.58 4.43 22.23
C PHE A 23 -0.87 3.35 21.40
N TRP A 24 -0.06 2.50 22.05
CA TRP A 24 0.61 1.36 21.41
C TRP A 24 -0.40 0.40 20.78
N TRP A 25 -1.44 0.01 21.55
CA TRP A 25 -2.50 -0.86 21.03
C TRP A 25 -3.24 -0.24 19.84
N PHE A 26 -3.57 1.06 19.91
CA PHE A 26 -4.28 1.75 18.84
C PHE A 26 -3.44 1.89 17.59
N GLN A 27 -2.16 2.20 17.71
CA GLN A 27 -1.25 2.35 16.56
C GLN A 27 -0.96 1.02 15.87
N PHE A 28 -0.60 -0.02 16.64
CA PHE A 28 -0.10 -1.25 16.04
C PHE A 28 -1.19 -2.19 15.51
N ARG A 29 -2.43 -2.09 15.97
CA ARG A 29 -3.52 -2.95 15.46
C ARG A 29 -3.89 -2.70 13.99
N TRP A 30 -3.46 -1.58 13.40
CA TRP A 30 -3.77 -1.20 12.03
C TRP A 30 -2.65 -1.51 11.05
N ILE A 31 -1.45 -1.81 11.54
CA ILE A 31 -0.30 -2.15 10.71
C ILE A 31 -0.36 -3.64 10.41
N GLN A 32 -0.46 -3.97 9.13
CA GLN A 32 -0.46 -5.34 8.62
C GLN A 32 0.67 -5.51 7.59
N ASP A 33 1.09 -6.76 7.38
CA ASP A 33 1.96 -7.10 6.28
C ASP A 33 1.17 -7.05 4.98
N PHE A 34 1.80 -6.55 3.90
CA PHE A 34 1.14 -6.41 2.61
C PHE A 34 0.83 -7.77 1.98
N ASP A 35 1.80 -8.67 1.98
CA ASP A 35 1.58 -10.08 1.65
C ASP A 35 1.39 -10.88 2.93
N ALA A 36 0.17 -10.87 3.47
CA ALA A 36 -0.17 -11.59 4.68
C ALA A 36 0.14 -13.09 4.50
N ASP A 37 0.76 -13.68 5.53
CA ASP A 37 1.20 -15.09 5.53
C ASP A 37 2.20 -15.44 4.42
N ASN A 38 2.81 -14.44 3.76
CA ASN A 38 3.68 -14.60 2.60
C ASN A 38 3.03 -15.41 1.47
N ARG A 39 1.75 -15.21 1.23
CA ARG A 39 0.94 -15.97 0.28
C ARG A 39 1.52 -15.94 -1.14
N ILE A 40 1.90 -14.76 -1.61
CA ILE A 40 2.52 -14.61 -2.93
C ILE A 40 3.90 -15.27 -2.95
N LEU A 41 4.74 -14.98 -1.96
CA LEU A 41 6.09 -15.55 -1.88
C LEU A 41 6.09 -17.08 -1.78
N GLN A 42 5.07 -17.69 -1.14
CA GLN A 42 4.94 -19.15 -1.08
C GLN A 42 4.39 -19.74 -2.37
N SER A 43 3.49 -19.03 -3.06
CA SER A 43 2.89 -19.50 -4.31
C SER A 43 3.83 -19.32 -5.50
N TYR A 44 4.70 -18.32 -5.44
CA TYR A 44 5.64 -17.96 -6.49
C TYR A 44 7.08 -17.91 -5.93
N PRO A 45 7.75 -19.07 -5.80
CA PRO A 45 9.15 -19.11 -5.38
C PRO A 45 10.07 -18.36 -6.36
N ASP A 46 9.66 -18.30 -7.64
CA ASP A 46 10.25 -17.48 -8.68
C ASP A 46 9.34 -16.25 -8.92
N LEU A 47 9.81 -15.08 -8.50
CA LEU A 47 9.08 -13.83 -8.67
C LEU A 47 8.95 -13.39 -10.14
N ASP A 48 9.80 -13.85 -11.04
CA ASP A 48 9.68 -13.55 -12.47
C ASP A 48 8.40 -14.18 -13.05
N GLN A 49 8.01 -15.37 -12.55
CA GLN A 49 6.73 -15.97 -12.92
C GLN A 49 5.54 -15.12 -12.42
N TYR A 50 5.58 -14.63 -11.17
CA TYR A 50 4.54 -13.73 -10.64
C TYR A 50 4.43 -12.46 -11.47
N VAL A 51 5.56 -11.84 -11.80
CA VAL A 51 5.63 -10.62 -12.64
C VAL A 51 5.01 -10.87 -14.01
N THR A 52 5.36 -11.96 -14.66
CA THR A 52 4.83 -12.32 -15.98
C THR A 52 3.32 -12.51 -15.93
N GLU A 53 2.83 -13.32 -14.99
CA GLU A 53 1.41 -13.60 -14.85
C GLU A 53 0.60 -12.35 -14.47
N LEU A 54 1.14 -11.52 -13.57
CA LEU A 54 0.52 -10.24 -13.22
C LEU A 54 0.46 -9.30 -14.43
N THR A 55 1.55 -9.18 -15.19
CA THR A 55 1.63 -8.29 -16.36
C THR A 55 0.64 -8.71 -17.45
N ASP A 56 0.51 -10.01 -17.69
CA ASP A 56 -0.40 -10.57 -18.71
C ASP A 56 -1.87 -10.34 -18.35
N LEU A 57 -2.20 -10.27 -17.06
CA LEU A 57 -3.57 -10.12 -16.57
C LEU A 57 -3.96 -8.67 -16.26
N LEU A 58 -2.98 -7.78 -16.09
CA LEU A 58 -3.28 -6.35 -15.90
C LEU A 58 -3.92 -5.77 -17.18
N PRO A 59 -4.83 -4.78 -17.03
CA PRO A 59 -5.35 -4.06 -18.17
C PRO A 59 -4.21 -3.46 -19.00
N ALA A 60 -4.26 -3.64 -20.31
CA ALA A 60 -3.29 -2.99 -21.19
C ALA A 60 -3.35 -1.45 -21.03
N PRO A 61 -2.20 -0.76 -21.10
CA PRO A 61 -2.18 0.69 -21.09
C PRO A 61 -3.10 1.27 -22.17
N ALA A 62 -4.14 1.98 -21.75
CA ALA A 62 -5.20 2.46 -22.68
C ALA A 62 -4.88 3.82 -23.32
N SER A 63 -3.85 4.49 -22.84
CA SER A 63 -3.50 5.83 -23.29
C SER A 63 -2.18 5.90 -24.06
N GLN A 64 -1.93 7.05 -24.67
CA GLN A 64 -0.64 7.36 -25.26
C GLN A 64 0.39 7.88 -24.25
N GLU A 65 -0.03 7.98 -22.98
CA GLU A 65 0.86 8.43 -21.91
C GLU A 65 1.99 7.42 -21.66
N PRO A 66 3.18 7.90 -21.28
CA PRO A 66 4.35 7.04 -21.08
C PRO A 66 4.16 6.05 -19.94
N ILE A 67 3.32 6.37 -18.95
CA ILE A 67 3.10 5.56 -17.75
C ILE A 67 1.61 5.40 -17.48
N THR A 68 1.21 4.19 -17.09
CA THR A 68 -0.10 3.87 -16.55
C THR A 68 0.04 3.37 -15.12
N VAL A 69 -0.73 3.96 -14.21
CA VAL A 69 -0.86 3.54 -12.81
C VAL A 69 -2.23 2.92 -12.61
N THR A 70 -2.27 1.63 -12.39
CA THR A 70 -3.50 0.90 -12.04
C THR A 70 -3.61 0.80 -10.53
N ILE A 71 -4.68 1.37 -9.95
CA ILE A 71 -4.98 1.34 -8.53
C ILE A 71 -6.14 0.39 -8.28
N VAL A 72 -5.90 -0.65 -7.49
CA VAL A 72 -6.94 -1.61 -7.07
C VAL A 72 -7.37 -1.32 -5.64
N ARG A 73 -8.69 -1.18 -5.44
CA ARG A 73 -9.30 -0.92 -4.13
C ARG A 73 -10.38 -1.94 -3.80
N ALA A 74 -10.53 -2.27 -2.52
CA ALA A 74 -11.69 -3.04 -2.04
C ALA A 74 -12.69 -2.09 -1.37
N ASN A 75 -13.98 -2.20 -1.70
CA ASN A 75 -15.02 -1.32 -1.16
C ASN A 75 -15.05 -1.25 0.38
N ASN A 76 -14.79 -2.38 1.04
CA ASN A 76 -14.84 -2.49 2.50
C ASN A 76 -13.50 -2.22 3.19
N CYS A 77 -12.48 -1.76 2.45
CA CYS A 77 -11.18 -1.47 3.02
C CYS A 77 -11.15 -0.09 3.68
N ARG A 78 -10.98 -0.07 5.01
CA ARG A 78 -10.89 1.18 5.78
C ARG A 78 -9.64 1.99 5.43
N CYS A 79 -8.60 1.34 4.92
CA CYS A 79 -7.34 1.99 4.56
C CYS A 79 -7.47 2.87 3.30
N ASN A 80 -8.50 2.65 2.47
CA ASN A 80 -8.75 3.48 1.30
C ASN A 80 -8.82 4.99 1.64
N ARG A 81 -9.46 5.33 2.77
CA ARG A 81 -9.62 6.73 3.20
C ARG A 81 -8.30 7.46 3.42
N PHE A 82 -7.23 6.73 3.76
CA PHE A 82 -5.91 7.32 3.98
C PHE A 82 -5.14 7.53 2.68
N SER A 83 -5.56 6.88 1.59
CA SER A 83 -4.89 6.98 0.29
C SER A 83 -5.58 7.90 -0.71
N VAL A 84 -6.85 8.27 -0.48
CA VAL A 84 -7.63 9.06 -1.46
C VAL A 84 -6.99 10.42 -1.72
N ASP A 85 -6.82 11.23 -0.68
CA ASP A 85 -6.26 12.59 -0.81
C ASP A 85 -4.85 12.56 -1.42
N HIS A 86 -4.05 11.56 -1.04
CA HIS A 86 -2.71 11.39 -1.58
C HIS A 86 -2.72 10.99 -3.06
N LEU A 87 -3.62 10.10 -3.47
CA LEU A 87 -3.75 9.71 -4.88
C LEU A 87 -4.28 10.85 -5.75
N ASP A 88 -5.19 11.67 -5.23
CA ASP A 88 -5.70 12.85 -5.91
C ASP A 88 -4.57 13.89 -6.11
N ASP A 89 -3.74 14.10 -5.09
CA ASP A 89 -2.56 14.96 -5.16
C ASP A 89 -1.51 14.41 -6.17
N LEU A 90 -1.29 13.11 -6.21
CA LEU A 90 -0.42 12.48 -7.22
C LEU A 90 -0.99 12.64 -8.64
N ALA A 91 -2.30 12.46 -8.81
CA ALA A 91 -2.96 12.62 -10.10
C ALA A 91 -2.89 14.08 -10.59
N GLU A 92 -3.01 15.05 -9.69
CA GLU A 92 -2.84 16.47 -10.02
C GLU A 92 -1.40 16.80 -10.44
N ARG A 93 -0.40 16.28 -9.72
CA ARG A 93 1.02 16.60 -9.97
C ARG A 93 1.62 15.86 -11.17
N TYR A 94 1.18 14.65 -11.45
CA TYR A 94 1.78 13.77 -12.46
C TYR A 94 0.84 13.43 -13.62
N GLY A 95 -0.42 13.89 -13.60
CA GLY A 95 -1.45 13.55 -14.58
C GLY A 95 -1.14 13.93 -16.03
N ASP A 96 -0.24 14.89 -16.25
CA ASP A 96 0.19 15.32 -17.60
C ASP A 96 1.02 14.23 -18.33
N HIS A 97 1.60 13.28 -17.60
CA HIS A 97 2.47 12.24 -18.14
C HIS A 97 2.14 10.83 -17.61
N THR A 98 1.06 10.73 -16.85
CA THR A 98 0.67 9.49 -16.17
C THR A 98 -0.83 9.30 -16.22
N GLN A 99 -1.28 8.16 -16.73
CA GLN A 99 -2.68 7.78 -16.67
C GLN A 99 -2.97 7.02 -15.39
N PHE A 100 -3.89 7.52 -14.57
CA PHE A 100 -4.40 6.81 -13.39
C PHE A 100 -5.67 6.05 -13.75
N GLN A 101 -5.67 4.73 -13.49
CA GLN A 101 -6.81 3.84 -13.68
C GLN A 101 -7.23 3.25 -12.34
N TYR A 102 -8.51 3.35 -12.00
CA TYR A 102 -9.04 2.82 -10.74
C TYR A 102 -9.89 1.59 -11.02
N GLN A 103 -9.60 0.51 -10.30
CA GLN A 103 -10.29 -0.77 -10.40
C GLN A 103 -10.85 -1.19 -9.03
N GLN A 104 -12.04 -1.77 -9.04
CA GLN A 104 -12.57 -2.41 -7.84
C GLN A 104 -12.12 -3.87 -7.78
N LEU A 105 -11.60 -4.30 -6.64
CA LEU A 105 -11.14 -5.67 -6.46
C LEU A 105 -12.21 -6.71 -6.82
N ALA A 106 -13.47 -6.44 -6.47
CA ALA A 106 -14.58 -7.32 -6.74
C ALA A 106 -14.89 -7.50 -8.24
N GLU A 107 -14.51 -6.52 -9.07
CA GLU A 107 -14.72 -6.50 -10.52
C GLU A 107 -13.58 -7.14 -11.30
N LEU A 108 -12.44 -7.38 -10.66
CA LEU A 108 -11.30 -8.03 -11.29
C LEU A 108 -11.61 -9.50 -11.63
N PRO A 109 -11.12 -10.00 -12.77
CA PRO A 109 -11.12 -11.44 -13.06
C PRO A 109 -10.48 -12.23 -11.92
N ALA A 110 -11.02 -13.43 -11.63
CA ALA A 110 -10.53 -14.24 -10.52
C ALA A 110 -9.01 -14.52 -10.56
N PRO A 111 -8.39 -14.80 -11.73
CA PRO A 111 -6.93 -14.96 -11.81
C PRO A 111 -6.17 -13.70 -11.35
N LEU A 112 -6.53 -12.52 -11.86
CA LEU A 112 -5.88 -11.26 -11.47
C LEU A 112 -6.11 -10.96 -9.98
N ARG A 113 -7.31 -11.20 -9.48
CA ARG A 113 -7.64 -10.99 -8.06
C ARG A 113 -6.75 -11.82 -7.14
N SER A 114 -6.41 -13.06 -7.50
CA SER A 114 -5.54 -13.93 -6.70
C SER A 114 -4.10 -13.43 -6.63
N LEU A 115 -3.66 -12.60 -7.58
CA LEU A 115 -2.32 -11.99 -7.60
C LEU A 115 -2.23 -10.70 -6.78
N VAL A 116 -3.36 -10.13 -6.33
CA VAL A 116 -3.38 -8.94 -5.48
C VAL A 116 -3.29 -9.39 -4.01
N PRO A 117 -2.16 -9.13 -3.30
CA PRO A 117 -1.99 -9.63 -1.93
C PRO A 117 -2.89 -8.89 -0.94
N ALA A 118 -2.98 -7.58 -1.05
CA ALA A 118 -3.80 -6.72 -0.21
C ALA A 118 -4.21 -5.45 -0.96
N THR A 119 -5.15 -4.69 -0.41
CA THR A 119 -5.60 -3.39 -0.93
C THR A 119 -5.39 -2.27 0.09
N PRO A 120 -5.14 -1.01 -0.33
CA PRO A 120 -5.00 -0.57 -1.72
C PRO A 120 -3.70 -1.09 -2.36
N PHE A 121 -3.80 -1.54 -3.61
CA PHE A 121 -2.70 -2.05 -4.42
C PHE A 121 -2.46 -1.12 -5.61
N ALA A 122 -1.21 -0.94 -6.02
CA ALA A 122 -0.84 -0.19 -7.20
C ALA A 122 0.06 -1.03 -8.12
N ALA A 123 -0.15 -0.92 -9.43
CA ALA A 123 0.76 -1.41 -10.44
C ALA A 123 1.12 -0.27 -11.40
N ILE A 124 2.40 -0.13 -11.74
CA ILE A 124 2.89 0.86 -12.71
C ILE A 124 3.40 0.11 -13.93
N GLN A 125 2.88 0.47 -15.09
CA GLN A 125 3.31 -0.08 -16.37
C GLN A 125 3.80 1.02 -17.29
N THR A 126 4.81 0.71 -18.10
CA THR A 126 5.20 1.54 -19.25
C THR A 126 4.13 1.47 -20.34
N ARG A 127 4.21 2.36 -21.34
CA ARG A 127 3.37 2.28 -22.56
C ARG A 127 3.46 0.93 -23.28
N GLN A 128 4.61 0.26 -23.19
CA GLN A 128 4.85 -1.05 -23.79
C GLN A 128 4.25 -2.20 -22.98
N GLY A 129 3.69 -1.90 -21.80
CA GLY A 129 3.12 -2.88 -20.87
C GLY A 129 4.16 -3.50 -19.93
N GLU A 130 5.41 -3.02 -19.93
CA GLU A 130 6.42 -3.49 -18.99
C GLU A 130 6.06 -3.04 -17.57
N LEU A 131 6.08 -3.97 -16.62
CA LEU A 131 5.79 -3.70 -15.22
C LEU A 131 7.01 -3.07 -14.53
N LEU A 132 6.83 -1.89 -13.97
CA LEU A 132 7.86 -1.17 -13.21
C LEU A 132 7.68 -1.32 -11.68
N TYR A 133 6.44 -1.46 -11.25
CA TYR A 133 6.09 -1.54 -9.84
C TYR A 133 4.83 -2.38 -9.64
N ALA A 134 4.81 -3.20 -8.60
CA ALA A 134 3.57 -3.82 -8.10
C ALA A 134 3.63 -3.96 -6.58
N GLY A 135 2.74 -3.26 -5.88
CA GLY A 135 2.79 -3.25 -4.42
C GLY A 135 1.82 -2.26 -3.78
N PRO A 136 2.02 -1.95 -2.49
CA PRO A 136 1.20 -0.98 -1.78
C PRO A 136 1.49 0.46 -2.25
N ILE A 137 0.53 1.36 -2.09
CA ILE A 137 0.71 2.78 -2.43
C ILE A 137 1.73 3.44 -1.51
N ASN A 138 1.72 3.09 -0.22
CA ASN A 138 2.57 3.65 0.83
C ASN A 138 2.90 2.62 1.90
N THR A 139 3.84 2.97 2.77
CA THR A 139 4.17 2.20 3.97
C THR A 139 3.70 2.92 5.24
N GLY A 140 3.52 2.18 6.34
CA GLY A 140 3.09 2.75 7.62
C GLY A 140 1.59 3.06 7.67
N LEU A 141 1.21 3.96 8.58
CA LEU A 141 -0.19 4.37 8.80
C LEU A 141 -0.58 5.62 8.02
N GLU A 142 0.39 6.40 7.58
CA GLU A 142 0.17 7.69 6.94
C GLU A 142 0.46 7.59 5.45
N CYS A 143 -0.50 8.03 4.64
CA CYS A 143 -0.31 8.25 3.21
C CYS A 143 0.22 9.67 2.99
N THR A 144 1.46 9.89 3.38
CA THR A 144 2.17 11.15 3.15
C THR A 144 3.18 10.99 2.02
N SER A 145 3.58 12.09 1.40
CA SER A 145 4.62 12.10 0.36
C SER A 145 5.92 11.45 0.83
N GLY A 146 6.26 11.55 2.12
CA GLY A 146 7.45 10.93 2.70
C GLY A 146 7.40 9.40 2.84
N SER A 147 6.20 8.80 2.81
CA SER A 147 5.98 7.35 2.91
C SER A 147 5.49 6.72 1.60
N SER A 148 5.32 7.52 0.55
CA SER A 148 4.80 7.08 -0.74
C SER A 148 5.86 6.31 -1.53
N LEU A 149 5.63 5.02 -1.70
CA LEU A 149 6.44 4.21 -2.60
C LEU A 149 6.15 4.57 -4.07
N LEU A 150 4.88 4.87 -4.36
CA LEU A 150 4.41 5.21 -5.71
C LEU A 150 5.05 6.50 -6.23
N GLU A 151 5.13 7.54 -5.40
CA GLU A 151 5.69 8.84 -5.80
C GLU A 151 7.17 8.75 -6.20
N SER A 152 7.93 7.86 -5.56
CA SER A 152 9.34 7.67 -5.89
C SER A 152 9.55 7.21 -7.34
N TYR A 153 8.59 6.47 -7.91
CA TYR A 153 8.57 6.04 -9.31
C TYR A 153 8.10 7.14 -10.26
N LEU A 154 7.02 7.81 -9.90
CA LEU A 154 6.46 8.87 -10.75
C LEU A 154 7.42 10.05 -10.92
N SER A 155 8.25 10.30 -9.91
CA SER A 155 9.25 11.37 -9.96
C SER A 155 10.49 11.05 -10.81
N ARG A 156 10.79 9.75 -11.09
CA ARG A 156 11.99 9.31 -11.83
C ARG A 156 11.70 8.09 -12.71
N PRO A 157 10.81 8.16 -13.67
CA PRO A 157 10.40 7.02 -14.46
C PRO A 157 11.52 6.40 -15.29
N ASP A 158 12.48 7.21 -15.78
CA ASP A 158 13.55 6.75 -16.69
C ASP A 158 14.60 5.85 -16.01
N ASN A 159 14.68 5.84 -14.68
CA ASN A 159 15.60 5.02 -13.91
C ASN A 159 14.90 3.93 -13.09
N ALA A 160 13.64 3.68 -13.35
CA ALA A 160 12.84 2.75 -12.58
C ALA A 160 13.27 1.31 -12.87
N GLN A 161 13.79 0.63 -11.85
CA GLN A 161 13.93 -0.82 -11.84
C GLN A 161 12.67 -1.42 -11.21
N LEU A 162 12.26 -2.61 -11.70
CA LEU A 162 11.12 -3.31 -11.12
C LEU A 162 11.26 -3.47 -9.61
N GLN A 163 10.24 -3.06 -8.87
CA GLN A 163 10.15 -3.29 -7.42
C GLN A 163 8.83 -3.95 -7.04
N LEU A 164 8.97 -4.94 -6.17
CA LEU A 164 7.88 -5.72 -5.60
C LEU A 164 7.98 -5.67 -4.06
N PRO A 165 7.53 -4.61 -3.40
CA PRO A 165 7.65 -4.46 -1.94
C PRO A 165 6.61 -5.32 -1.19
N LEU A 166 6.62 -6.64 -1.42
CA LEU A 166 5.69 -7.60 -0.83
C LEU A 166 5.81 -7.67 0.69
N LEU A 167 7.00 -7.41 1.24
CA LEU A 167 7.26 -7.40 2.69
C LEU A 167 6.96 -6.05 3.35
N ALA A 168 6.36 -5.11 2.63
CA ALA A 168 5.99 -3.81 3.19
C ALA A 168 4.95 -3.96 4.30
N ARG A 169 5.01 -3.07 5.28
CA ARG A 169 4.07 -3.01 6.40
C ARG A 169 3.34 -1.68 6.43
N GLY A 170 2.03 -1.73 6.60
CA GLY A 170 1.21 -0.53 6.60
C GLY A 170 -0.26 -0.81 6.85
N CYS A 171 -1.11 0.20 6.56
CA CYS A 171 -2.55 0.03 6.59
C CYS A 171 -3.01 -0.65 5.29
N TYR A 172 -3.29 -1.94 5.36
CA TYR A 172 -3.76 -2.75 4.24
C TYR A 172 -4.95 -3.59 4.65
N CYS A 173 -5.72 -4.04 3.66
CA CYS A 173 -6.79 -5.01 3.83
C CYS A 173 -6.44 -6.24 2.99
N SER A 174 -6.17 -7.36 3.65
CA SER A 174 -5.88 -8.65 2.99
C SER A 174 -7.03 -9.08 2.07
N VAL A 175 -6.68 -9.75 0.98
CA VAL A 175 -7.60 -10.22 -0.06
C VAL A 175 -7.83 -11.72 0.08
#